data_f0ae0729626038770ce3d0c8e918fe02
#
_entry.id   f0ae0729626038770ce3d0c8e918fe02
#
_cell.length_a   1.000
_cell.length_b   1.000
_cell.length_c   1.000
_cell.angle_alpha   90.00
_cell.angle_beta   90.00
_cell.angle_gamma   90.00
#
_symmetry.space_group_name_H-M   'P 1'
#
loop_
_entity.id
_entity.type
_entity.pdbx_description
1 polymer ?
#
loop_
_entity_poly.entity_id
_entity_poly.type
_entity_poly.pdbx_seq_one_letter_code
_entity_poly.pdbx_strand_id
1 'polypeptide(L)'
;YIPKKNGNLRPLGVPSSDDKLIQQIIKMLLESIEDTFSVNSHGFRPNRSCHTTLSQIKINFTGVKLFIDGDIKGYFDNIDHHILIGILRRRIKDEYFISLIWKFLRAGYVESGIHYRPGKGLHQGSLISPILANVYLNEFDQYMEEFQNTFNTGEKRKLTPEYNRIQNKEQRLRKKVSTLPCYSSEKTEALQNLKHLRNLRVSMPCSNPMDSAYKRVFYQRYADDFIIGIIGSKQDAMQIKDEIGNFLTEQLHLELSQDKTLVTHGKDKAKFLGYDITIGRKGTPSKDKLGKLSDRHNGRVKLYLPQDAWLKKLKMYGAIRIINQPGTPEKWKPCARPNLMYFPDHEIVRI
;
A
#
# COMPACT_ATOMS: atom_id res chain seq x y z
N TYR A 1 -22.64 4.55 -18.64
CA TYR A 1 -22.50 4.73 -17.19
C TYR A 1 -22.27 3.40 -16.49
N ILE A 2 -21.37 3.37 -15.50
CA ILE A 2 -21.08 2.18 -14.68
C ILE A 2 -21.47 2.49 -13.23
N PRO A 3 -22.24 1.61 -12.55
CA PRO A 3 -22.64 1.84 -11.16
C PRO A 3 -21.44 1.75 -10.21
N LYS A 4 -21.28 2.75 -9.35
CA LYS A 4 -20.31 2.73 -8.24
C LYS A 4 -20.88 1.98 -7.04
N LYS A 5 -20.01 1.54 -6.12
CA LYS A 5 -20.42 0.85 -4.88
C LYS A 5 -21.36 1.67 -3.99
N ASN A 6 -21.31 3.00 -4.09
CA ASN A 6 -22.16 3.95 -3.35
C ASN A 6 -23.49 4.29 -4.06
N GLY A 7 -23.84 3.60 -5.13
CA GLY A 7 -25.07 3.85 -5.92
C GLY A 7 -24.96 4.95 -6.97
N ASN A 8 -23.92 5.77 -6.93
CA ASN A 8 -23.70 6.79 -7.97
C ASN A 8 -23.24 6.15 -9.27
N LEU A 9 -23.50 6.82 -10.40
CA LEU A 9 -23.06 6.40 -11.71
C LEU A 9 -21.72 7.03 -12.07
N ARG A 10 -20.86 6.27 -12.75
CA ARG A 10 -19.61 6.74 -13.33
C ARG A 10 -19.78 6.90 -14.82
N PRO A 11 -19.64 8.10 -15.40
CA PRO A 11 -19.67 8.27 -16.83
C PRO A 11 -18.47 7.56 -17.47
N LEU A 12 -18.69 6.88 -18.59
CA LEU A 12 -17.65 6.25 -19.38
C LEU A 12 -17.72 6.80 -20.79
N GLY A 13 -16.65 7.47 -21.24
CA GLY A 13 -16.50 7.91 -22.61
C GLY A 13 -16.06 6.75 -23.50
N VAL A 14 -16.68 6.63 -24.67
CA VAL A 14 -16.28 5.64 -25.69
C VAL A 14 -15.74 6.41 -26.89
N PRO A 15 -14.42 6.40 -27.13
CA PRO A 15 -13.84 7.02 -28.32
C PRO A 15 -14.32 6.34 -29.60
N SER A 16 -14.34 7.08 -30.73
CA SER A 16 -14.56 6.52 -32.06
C SER A 16 -13.49 5.47 -32.42
N SER A 17 -13.71 4.65 -33.41
CA SER A 17 -12.75 3.63 -33.85
C SER A 17 -11.42 4.25 -34.30
N ASP A 18 -11.50 5.34 -35.05
CA ASP A 18 -10.33 6.06 -35.55
C ASP A 18 -9.55 6.74 -34.40
N ASP A 19 -10.27 7.37 -33.46
CA ASP A 19 -9.63 7.94 -32.26
C ASP A 19 -8.95 6.88 -31.41
N LYS A 20 -9.54 5.69 -31.26
CA LYS A 20 -8.92 4.58 -30.55
C LYS A 20 -7.60 4.16 -31.17
N LEU A 21 -7.55 4.10 -32.52
CA LEU A 21 -6.32 3.74 -33.22
C LEU A 21 -5.22 4.77 -32.97
N ILE A 22 -5.53 6.05 -33.11
CA ILE A 22 -4.58 7.14 -32.87
C ILE A 22 -4.16 7.17 -31.39
N GLN A 23 -5.11 7.04 -30.47
CA GLN A 23 -4.81 6.97 -29.03
C GLN A 23 -3.91 5.78 -28.69
N GLN A 24 -4.08 4.63 -29.35
CA GLN A 24 -3.21 3.48 -29.13
C GLN A 24 -1.77 3.75 -29.59
N ILE A 25 -1.58 4.42 -30.72
CA ILE A 25 -0.25 4.84 -31.19
C ILE A 25 0.39 5.82 -30.21
N ILE A 26 -0.35 6.86 -29.76
CA ILE A 26 0.13 7.81 -28.76
C ILE A 26 0.51 7.08 -27.46
N LYS A 27 -0.31 6.15 -27.01
CA LYS A 27 -0.06 5.36 -25.81
C LYS A 27 1.25 4.58 -25.93
N MET A 28 1.48 3.89 -27.06
CA MET A 28 2.73 3.15 -27.31
C MET A 28 3.96 4.05 -27.24
N LEU A 29 3.88 5.27 -27.77
CA LEU A 29 4.97 6.25 -27.70
C LEU A 29 5.19 6.73 -26.25
N LEU A 30 4.12 6.98 -25.50
CA LEU A 30 4.20 7.42 -24.10
C LEU A 30 4.66 6.30 -23.17
N GLU A 31 4.43 5.03 -23.50
CA GLU A 31 4.90 3.88 -22.70
C GLU A 31 6.44 3.89 -22.54
N SER A 32 7.18 4.47 -23.49
CA SER A 32 8.64 4.65 -23.35
C SER A 32 9.04 5.56 -22.16
N ILE A 33 8.13 6.41 -21.70
CA ILE A 33 8.35 7.28 -20.53
C ILE A 33 8.15 6.52 -19.20
N GLU A 34 7.43 5.41 -19.21
CA GLU A 34 7.10 4.67 -17.99
C GLU A 34 8.33 4.11 -17.25
N ASP A 35 9.43 3.88 -17.94
CA ASP A 35 10.70 3.44 -17.33
C ASP A 35 11.26 4.48 -16.35
N THR A 36 10.84 5.75 -16.51
CA THR A 36 11.24 6.84 -15.62
C THR A 36 10.32 7.04 -14.41
N PHE A 37 9.20 6.29 -14.34
CA PHE A 37 8.27 6.40 -13.22
C PHE A 37 8.81 5.71 -11.99
N SER A 38 8.42 6.23 -10.83
CA SER A 38 8.75 5.66 -9.53
C SER A 38 8.49 4.15 -9.46
N VAL A 39 9.38 3.45 -8.79
CA VAL A 39 9.21 2.01 -8.49
C VAL A 39 8.02 1.77 -7.57
N ASN A 40 7.57 2.79 -6.85
CA ASN A 40 6.45 2.74 -5.92
C ASN A 40 5.08 2.94 -6.58
N SER A 41 5.04 3.23 -7.89
CA SER A 41 3.82 3.40 -8.68
C SER A 41 3.47 2.12 -9.44
N HIS A 42 2.25 1.60 -9.26
CA HIS A 42 1.85 0.29 -9.80
C HIS A 42 0.61 0.29 -10.69
N GLY A 43 -0.30 1.25 -10.55
CA GLY A 43 -1.54 1.29 -11.32
C GLY A 43 -1.30 1.54 -12.81
N PHE A 44 -2.04 0.87 -13.69
CA PHE A 44 -2.02 1.04 -15.15
C PHE A 44 -0.67 0.86 -15.83
N ARG A 45 0.26 0.13 -15.22
CA ARG A 45 1.61 -0.13 -15.75
C ARG A 45 1.76 -1.59 -16.18
N PRO A 46 2.52 -1.87 -17.27
CA PRO A 46 2.84 -3.24 -17.68
C PRO A 46 3.51 -4.02 -16.53
N ASN A 47 3.18 -5.32 -16.44
CA ASN A 47 3.74 -6.24 -15.43
C ASN A 47 3.54 -5.83 -13.95
N ARG A 48 2.66 -4.85 -13.67
CA ARG A 48 2.30 -4.40 -12.33
C ARG A 48 0.81 -4.58 -12.07
N SER A 49 0.45 -4.85 -10.82
CA SER A 49 -0.93 -5.14 -10.40
C SER A 49 -1.16 -4.74 -8.95
N CYS A 50 -2.42 -4.82 -8.49
CA CYS A 50 -2.73 -4.69 -7.07
C CYS A 50 -1.91 -5.65 -6.20
N HIS A 51 -1.66 -6.89 -6.68
CA HIS A 51 -0.89 -7.87 -5.95
C HIS A 51 0.60 -7.51 -5.85
N THR A 52 1.18 -6.91 -6.89
CA THR A 52 2.58 -6.43 -6.82
C THR A 52 2.70 -5.30 -5.79
N THR A 53 1.74 -4.37 -5.74
CA THR A 53 1.69 -3.31 -4.72
C THR A 53 1.60 -3.90 -3.32
N LEU A 54 0.66 -4.82 -3.08
CA LEU A 54 0.47 -5.47 -1.79
C LEU A 54 1.70 -6.29 -1.36
N SER A 55 2.39 -6.92 -2.31
CA SER A 55 3.63 -7.64 -2.05
C SER A 55 4.76 -6.70 -1.62
N GLN A 56 4.89 -5.53 -2.26
CA GLN A 56 5.84 -4.49 -1.85
C GLN A 56 5.51 -3.93 -0.45
N ILE A 57 4.25 -3.67 -0.16
CA ILE A 57 3.81 -3.26 1.17
C ILE A 57 4.18 -4.33 2.21
N LYS A 58 3.95 -5.61 1.92
CA LYS A 58 4.26 -6.71 2.83
C LYS A 58 5.76 -6.82 3.15
N ILE A 59 6.61 -6.48 2.20
CA ILE A 59 8.08 -6.52 2.35
C ILE A 59 8.59 -5.25 3.04
N ASN A 60 8.20 -4.08 2.52
CA ASN A 60 8.82 -2.80 2.88
C ASN A 60 8.24 -2.18 4.15
N PHE A 61 6.94 -2.35 4.46
CA PHE A 61 6.28 -1.68 5.58
C PHE A 61 6.48 -2.39 6.93
N THR A 62 7.55 -3.16 7.06
CA THR A 62 7.86 -3.87 8.31
C THR A 62 8.15 -2.87 9.44
N GLY A 63 7.47 -3.03 10.57
CA GLY A 63 7.67 -2.20 11.75
C GLY A 63 6.95 -0.86 11.75
N VAL A 64 6.14 -0.58 10.73
CA VAL A 64 5.28 0.60 10.64
C VAL A 64 4.34 0.67 11.85
N LYS A 65 4.08 1.89 12.32
CA LYS A 65 3.18 2.16 13.46
C LYS A 65 1.87 2.78 13.05
N LEU A 66 1.91 3.64 12.04
CA LEU A 66 0.78 4.41 11.55
C LEU A 66 0.71 4.26 10.03
N PHE A 67 -0.51 4.17 9.52
CA PHE A 67 -0.79 4.24 8.09
C PHE A 67 -1.53 5.53 7.79
N ILE A 68 -1.23 6.15 6.67
CA ILE A 68 -2.09 7.13 6.01
C ILE A 68 -2.62 6.45 4.76
N ASP A 69 -3.92 6.22 4.71
CA ASP A 69 -4.64 5.73 3.55
C ASP A 69 -5.21 6.95 2.84
N GLY A 70 -4.76 7.23 1.64
CA GLY A 70 -5.07 8.44 0.90
C GLY A 70 -5.79 8.19 -0.41
N ASP A 71 -6.80 9.02 -0.69
CA ASP A 71 -7.58 9.02 -1.92
C ASP A 71 -7.67 10.46 -2.45
N ILE A 72 -7.43 10.66 -3.74
CA ILE A 72 -7.50 11.97 -4.39
C ILE A 72 -8.94 12.18 -4.88
N LYS A 73 -9.55 13.29 -4.47
CA LYS A 73 -10.93 13.60 -4.78
C LYS A 73 -11.13 13.87 -6.28
N GLY A 74 -11.91 12.98 -6.92
CA GLY A 74 -12.27 13.15 -8.35
C GLY A 74 -11.05 13.27 -9.25
N TYR A 75 -10.01 12.47 -9.01
CA TYR A 75 -8.70 12.61 -9.63
C TYR A 75 -8.76 12.81 -11.14
N PHE A 76 -9.39 11.89 -11.89
CA PHE A 76 -9.50 11.97 -13.35
C PHE A 76 -10.24 13.22 -13.83
N ASP A 77 -11.21 13.70 -13.06
CA ASP A 77 -12.05 14.83 -13.43
C ASP A 77 -11.38 16.18 -13.12
N ASN A 78 -10.33 16.18 -12.28
CA ASN A 78 -9.66 17.41 -11.81
C ASN A 78 -8.25 17.62 -12.35
N ILE A 79 -7.72 16.75 -13.21
CA ILE A 79 -6.40 16.93 -13.81
C ILE A 79 -6.36 18.24 -14.62
N ASP A 80 -5.42 19.12 -14.26
CA ASP A 80 -5.19 20.38 -14.99
C ASP A 80 -4.42 20.11 -16.27
N HIS A 81 -5.02 20.48 -17.41
CA HIS A 81 -4.42 20.24 -18.73
C HIS A 81 -3.12 21.03 -18.93
N HIS A 82 -3.00 22.26 -18.39
CA HIS A 82 -1.82 23.08 -18.54
C HIS A 82 -0.63 22.51 -17.76
N ILE A 83 -0.87 22.08 -16.52
CA ILE A 83 0.14 21.39 -15.70
C ILE A 83 0.58 20.10 -16.39
N LEU A 84 -0.37 19.28 -16.85
CA LEU A 84 -0.07 18.02 -17.54
C LEU A 84 0.82 18.24 -18.77
N ILE A 85 0.47 19.22 -19.61
CA ILE A 85 1.26 19.57 -20.80
C ILE A 85 2.62 20.12 -20.41
N GLY A 86 2.72 20.93 -19.35
CA GLY A 86 3.98 21.41 -18.80
C GLY A 86 4.92 20.26 -18.38
N ILE A 87 4.36 19.22 -17.72
CA ILE A 87 5.09 18.00 -17.36
C ILE A 87 5.58 17.27 -18.60
N LEU A 88 4.71 17.08 -19.60
CA LEU A 88 5.06 16.39 -20.85
C LEU A 88 6.17 17.14 -21.63
N ARG A 89 6.10 18.47 -21.72
CA ARG A 89 7.11 19.29 -22.39
C ARG A 89 8.51 19.23 -21.79
N ARG A 90 8.61 18.92 -20.51
CA ARG A 90 9.92 18.68 -19.88
C ARG A 90 10.65 17.48 -20.50
N ARG A 91 9.89 16.50 -21.02
CA ARG A 91 10.41 15.23 -21.54
C ARG A 91 10.32 15.12 -23.06
N ILE A 92 9.27 15.67 -23.65
CA ILE A 92 8.97 15.60 -25.08
C ILE A 92 9.18 16.97 -25.70
N LYS A 93 10.10 17.08 -26.67
CA LYS A 93 10.44 18.33 -27.33
C LYS A 93 9.66 18.57 -28.63
N ASP A 94 8.94 17.57 -29.11
CA ASP A 94 8.11 17.65 -30.30
C ASP A 94 6.79 18.36 -30.01
N GLU A 95 6.68 19.62 -30.43
CA GLU A 95 5.48 20.43 -30.24
C GLU A 95 4.29 19.97 -31.11
N TYR A 96 4.55 19.28 -32.23
CA TYR A 96 3.44 18.69 -33.02
C TYR A 96 2.79 17.54 -32.24
N PHE A 97 3.59 16.70 -31.61
CA PHE A 97 3.08 15.65 -30.74
C PHE A 97 2.34 16.21 -29.51
N ILE A 98 2.89 17.23 -28.87
CA ILE A 98 2.23 17.92 -27.75
C ILE A 98 0.91 18.56 -28.21
N SER A 99 0.87 19.19 -29.38
CA SER A 99 -0.34 19.76 -29.95
C SER A 99 -1.41 18.69 -30.22
N LEU A 100 -1.01 17.49 -30.64
CA LEU A 100 -1.92 16.37 -30.85
C LEU A 100 -2.54 15.93 -29.50
N ILE A 101 -1.74 15.80 -28.43
CA ILE A 101 -2.26 15.49 -27.08
C ILE A 101 -3.25 16.59 -26.64
N TRP A 102 -2.94 17.88 -26.87
CA TRP A 102 -3.84 18.99 -26.58
C TRP A 102 -5.19 18.85 -27.28
N LYS A 103 -5.22 18.43 -28.55
CA LYS A 103 -6.46 18.22 -29.29
C LYS A 103 -7.32 17.15 -28.60
N PHE A 104 -6.75 16.04 -28.16
CA PHE A 104 -7.46 15.00 -27.43
C PHE A 104 -8.00 15.48 -26.08
N LEU A 105 -7.20 16.25 -25.33
CA LEU A 105 -7.64 16.80 -24.04
C LEU A 105 -8.83 17.75 -24.19
N ARG A 106 -8.85 18.56 -25.27
CA ARG A 106 -9.88 19.57 -25.55
C ARG A 106 -11.05 19.05 -26.38
N ALA A 107 -10.96 17.84 -26.91
CA ALA A 107 -12.02 17.29 -27.78
C ALA A 107 -13.38 17.24 -27.06
N GLY A 108 -13.40 17.06 -25.73
CA GLY A 108 -14.63 16.95 -24.98
C GLY A 108 -15.34 15.61 -25.21
N TYR A 109 -16.62 15.59 -24.95
CA TYR A 109 -17.49 14.42 -25.17
C TYR A 109 -18.89 14.82 -25.58
N VAL A 110 -19.58 13.92 -26.20
CA VAL A 110 -21.00 14.09 -26.61
C VAL A 110 -21.88 13.23 -25.72
N GLU A 111 -22.88 13.84 -25.09
CA GLU A 111 -23.86 13.15 -24.26
C GLU A 111 -25.26 13.60 -24.69
N SER A 112 -26.12 12.65 -25.02
CA SER A 112 -27.47 12.93 -25.49
C SER A 112 -27.54 13.92 -26.66
N GLY A 113 -26.54 13.89 -27.54
CA GLY A 113 -26.45 14.80 -28.71
C GLY A 113 -25.87 16.18 -28.40
N ILE A 114 -25.53 16.48 -27.13
CA ILE A 114 -24.95 17.76 -26.74
C ILE A 114 -23.43 17.57 -26.56
N HIS A 115 -22.65 18.50 -27.13
CA HIS A 115 -21.19 18.50 -27.01
C HIS A 115 -20.72 19.31 -25.78
N TYR A 116 -19.99 18.63 -24.89
CA TYR A 116 -19.40 19.23 -23.69
C TYR A 116 -17.89 19.33 -23.84
N ARG A 117 -17.33 20.50 -23.49
CA ARG A 117 -15.88 20.75 -23.47
C ARG A 117 -15.42 21.11 -22.06
N PRO A 118 -15.07 20.13 -21.23
CA PRO A 118 -14.52 20.43 -19.93
C PRO A 118 -13.15 21.07 -20.08
N GLY A 119 -12.85 22.12 -19.31
CA GLY A 119 -11.55 22.81 -19.33
C GLY A 119 -10.44 22.05 -18.59
N LYS A 120 -10.78 20.96 -17.90
CA LYS A 120 -9.90 20.10 -17.11
C LYS A 120 -10.41 18.66 -17.13
N GLY A 121 -9.57 17.76 -16.64
CA GLY A 121 -9.90 16.34 -16.49
C GLY A 121 -9.54 15.49 -17.70
N LEU A 122 -9.47 14.19 -17.46
CA LEU A 122 -9.26 13.15 -18.47
C LEU A 122 -10.52 12.29 -18.60
N HIS A 123 -10.91 12.01 -19.83
CA HIS A 123 -12.10 11.20 -20.07
C HIS A 123 -11.86 9.74 -19.63
N GLN A 124 -12.71 9.25 -18.74
CA GLN A 124 -12.68 7.85 -18.34
C GLN A 124 -13.19 6.98 -19.51
N GLY A 125 -12.32 6.07 -19.97
CA GLY A 125 -12.57 5.22 -21.15
C GLY A 125 -11.69 5.53 -22.36
N SER A 126 -11.01 6.66 -22.37
CA SER A 126 -9.93 6.95 -23.33
C SER A 126 -8.72 6.04 -23.09
N LEU A 127 -8.06 5.56 -24.15
CA LEU A 127 -6.89 4.67 -24.05
C LEU A 127 -5.65 5.37 -23.50
N ILE A 128 -5.54 6.68 -23.72
CA ILE A 128 -4.39 7.48 -23.26
C ILE A 128 -4.56 8.02 -21.83
N SER A 129 -5.80 8.09 -21.32
CA SER A 129 -6.06 8.67 -19.99
C SER A 129 -5.29 7.99 -18.85
N PRO A 130 -5.15 6.67 -18.78
CA PRO A 130 -4.41 6.03 -17.70
C PRO A 130 -2.92 6.39 -17.67
N ILE A 131 -2.27 6.47 -18.83
CA ILE A 131 -0.84 6.82 -18.89
C ILE A 131 -0.62 8.31 -18.60
N LEU A 132 -1.48 9.19 -19.13
CA LEU A 132 -1.42 10.61 -18.82
C LEU A 132 -1.65 10.89 -17.33
N ALA A 133 -2.57 10.14 -16.71
CA ALA A 133 -2.79 10.18 -15.27
C ALA A 133 -1.51 9.77 -14.50
N ASN A 134 -0.84 8.71 -14.90
CA ASN A 134 0.43 8.31 -14.28
C ASN A 134 1.54 9.33 -14.48
N VAL A 135 1.64 9.96 -15.67
CA VAL A 135 2.57 11.08 -15.93
C VAL A 135 2.33 12.21 -14.94
N TYR A 136 1.08 12.58 -14.72
CA TYR A 136 0.70 13.64 -13.80
C TYR A 136 1.07 13.34 -12.34
N LEU A 137 0.73 12.15 -11.83
CA LEU A 137 1.04 11.75 -10.47
C LEU A 137 2.50 11.34 -10.26
N ASN A 138 3.30 11.20 -11.32
CA ASN A 138 4.72 10.96 -11.15
C ASN A 138 5.44 12.14 -10.45
N GLU A 139 4.90 13.36 -10.55
CA GLU A 139 5.39 14.52 -9.77
C GLU A 139 5.19 14.27 -8.26
N PHE A 140 4.03 13.74 -7.89
CA PHE A 140 3.78 13.36 -6.51
C PHE A 140 4.66 12.20 -6.05
N ASP A 141 4.91 11.22 -6.92
CA ASP A 141 5.82 10.11 -6.60
C ASP A 141 7.26 10.62 -6.34
N GLN A 142 7.76 11.56 -7.17
CA GLN A 142 9.07 12.17 -6.99
C GLN A 142 9.13 13.00 -5.70
N TYR A 143 8.11 13.80 -5.42
CA TYR A 143 8.00 14.52 -4.16
C TYR A 143 8.08 13.57 -2.95
N MET A 144 7.37 12.45 -3.00
CA MET A 144 7.40 11.46 -1.92
C MET A 144 8.76 10.78 -1.76
N GLU A 145 9.52 10.57 -2.83
CA GLU A 145 10.88 10.04 -2.77
C GLU A 145 11.85 11.05 -2.12
N GLU A 146 11.77 12.32 -2.49
CA GLU A 146 12.55 13.39 -1.86
C GLU A 146 12.17 13.56 -0.39
N PHE A 147 10.88 13.54 -0.10
CA PHE A 147 10.36 13.59 1.26
C PHE A 147 10.87 12.42 2.12
N GLN A 148 10.91 11.20 1.57
CA GLN A 148 11.47 10.06 2.26
C GLN A 148 12.95 10.27 2.65
N ASN A 149 13.74 10.86 1.76
CA ASN A 149 15.17 11.11 2.00
C ASN A 149 15.38 12.13 3.13
N THR A 150 14.54 13.14 3.25
CA THR A 150 14.63 14.17 4.30
C THR A 150 14.06 13.71 5.64
N PHE A 151 12.93 12.99 5.62
CA PHE A 151 12.24 12.54 6.83
C PHE A 151 12.95 11.35 7.52
N ASN A 152 13.55 10.45 6.74
CA ASN A 152 14.17 9.24 7.25
C ASN A 152 15.42 9.57 8.08
N THR A 153 15.36 9.35 9.40
CA THR A 153 16.45 9.63 10.33
C THR A 153 16.92 8.40 11.10
N GLY A 154 18.21 8.37 11.45
CA GLY A 154 18.84 7.27 12.19
C GLY A 154 19.02 6.00 11.37
N GLU A 155 20.10 5.25 11.53
CA GLU A 155 20.32 3.97 10.86
C GLU A 155 19.55 2.82 11.50
N LYS A 156 19.60 2.74 12.83
CA LYS A 156 19.00 1.68 13.65
C LYS A 156 18.38 2.27 14.91
N ARG A 157 17.29 1.65 15.38
CA ARG A 157 16.72 1.99 16.68
C ARG A 157 17.70 1.65 17.80
N LYS A 158 17.78 2.50 18.81
CA LYS A 158 18.56 2.24 20.02
C LYS A 158 18.01 1.03 20.75
N LEU A 159 18.91 0.17 21.24
CA LEU A 159 18.52 -0.94 22.11
C LEU A 159 17.96 -0.41 23.41
N THR A 160 16.98 -1.10 24.00
CA THR A 160 16.53 -0.78 25.34
C THR A 160 17.66 -1.04 26.33
N PRO A 161 17.82 -0.21 27.40
CA PRO A 161 18.87 -0.39 28.37
C PRO A 161 18.88 -1.80 29.01
N GLU A 162 17.71 -2.35 29.28
CA GLU A 162 17.51 -3.68 29.83
C GLU A 162 17.99 -4.78 28.87
N TYR A 163 17.57 -4.70 27.60
CA TYR A 163 18.02 -5.65 26.59
C TYR A 163 19.55 -5.63 26.42
N ASN A 164 20.16 -4.44 26.40
CA ASN A 164 21.59 -4.28 26.28
C ASN A 164 22.34 -4.88 27.49
N ARG A 165 21.82 -4.69 28.73
CA ARG A 165 22.37 -5.31 29.93
C ARG A 165 22.37 -6.84 29.84
N ILE A 166 21.26 -7.44 29.42
CA ILE A 166 21.11 -8.89 29.27
C ILE A 166 22.00 -9.42 28.15
N GLN A 167 22.07 -8.72 27.02
CA GLN A 167 22.95 -9.07 25.91
C GLN A 167 24.41 -9.09 26.32
N ASN A 168 24.85 -8.08 27.06
CA ASN A 168 26.22 -8.00 27.58
C ASN A 168 26.52 -9.11 28.60
N LYS A 169 25.55 -9.44 29.49
CA LYS A 169 25.69 -10.59 30.42
C LYS A 169 25.78 -11.91 29.65
N GLU A 170 24.92 -12.10 28.63
CA GLU A 170 24.97 -13.31 27.78
C GLU A 170 26.32 -13.44 27.06
N GLN A 171 26.85 -12.35 26.50
CA GLN A 171 28.19 -12.37 25.86
C GLN A 171 29.33 -12.70 26.81
N ARG A 172 29.32 -12.11 28.01
CA ARG A 172 30.32 -12.42 29.02
C ARG A 172 30.27 -13.88 29.45
N LEU A 173 29.06 -14.39 29.67
CA LEU A 173 28.86 -15.78 30.07
C LEU A 173 29.27 -16.76 28.97
N ARG A 174 29.01 -16.43 27.70
CA ARG A 174 29.48 -17.21 26.53
C ARG A 174 30.98 -17.33 26.49
N LYS A 175 31.71 -16.23 26.71
CA LYS A 175 33.16 -16.24 26.79
C LYS A 175 33.63 -17.12 27.92
N LYS A 176 32.99 -17.02 29.11
CA LYS A 176 33.33 -17.89 30.27
C LYS A 176 33.08 -19.37 29.93
N VAL A 177 31.96 -19.72 29.30
CA VAL A 177 31.65 -21.11 28.91
C VAL A 177 32.67 -21.69 27.93
N SER A 178 33.23 -20.86 27.03
CA SER A 178 34.24 -21.31 26.06
C SER A 178 35.61 -21.63 26.71
N THR A 179 35.89 -21.05 27.87
CA THR A 179 37.18 -21.28 28.59
C THR A 179 37.10 -22.41 29.64
N LEU A 180 35.87 -22.84 29.99
CA LEU A 180 35.69 -23.91 31.02
C LEU A 180 35.92 -25.32 30.43
N PRO A 181 36.46 -26.26 31.23
CA PRO A 181 36.68 -27.67 30.85
C PRO A 181 35.34 -28.35 30.46
N CYS A 182 35.42 -29.32 29.54
CA CYS A 182 34.18 -29.90 28.93
C CYS A 182 33.27 -30.61 29.91
N TYR A 183 33.75 -31.15 31.01
CA TYR A 183 33.01 -31.96 31.98
C TYR A 183 32.90 -31.34 33.39
N SER A 184 33.07 -30.03 33.51
CA SER A 184 32.96 -29.38 34.83
C SER A 184 31.50 -29.09 35.19
N SER A 185 31.12 -29.23 36.45
CA SER A 185 29.82 -28.82 36.99
C SER A 185 29.55 -27.34 36.76
N GLU A 186 30.59 -26.51 36.85
CA GLU A 186 30.53 -25.07 36.56
C GLU A 186 30.10 -24.77 35.10
N LYS A 187 30.55 -25.58 34.14
CA LYS A 187 30.15 -25.42 32.74
C LYS A 187 28.69 -25.74 32.55
N THR A 188 28.17 -26.77 33.21
CA THR A 188 26.76 -27.16 33.14
C THR A 188 25.88 -26.07 33.72
N GLU A 189 26.24 -25.51 34.87
CA GLU A 189 25.50 -24.39 35.46
C GLU A 189 25.56 -23.13 34.59
N ALA A 190 26.74 -22.81 34.04
CA ALA A 190 26.90 -21.68 33.15
C ALA A 190 26.07 -21.82 31.85
N LEU A 191 25.92 -23.04 31.33
CA LEU A 191 25.06 -23.32 30.16
C LEU A 191 23.57 -23.16 30.51
N GLN A 192 23.12 -23.57 31.69
CA GLN A 192 21.74 -23.35 32.16
C GLN A 192 21.44 -21.85 32.31
N ASN A 193 22.38 -21.12 32.94
CA ASN A 193 22.28 -19.67 33.09
C ASN A 193 22.29 -18.95 31.72
N LEU A 194 23.08 -19.42 30.77
CA LEU A 194 23.11 -18.88 29.41
C LEU A 194 21.76 -19.11 28.67
N LYS A 195 21.18 -20.29 28.85
CA LYS A 195 19.82 -20.61 28.31
C LYS A 195 18.75 -19.73 28.94
N HIS A 196 18.83 -19.49 30.26
CA HIS A 196 17.90 -18.59 30.95
C HIS A 196 18.01 -17.15 30.46
N LEU A 197 19.21 -16.57 30.40
CA LEU A 197 19.45 -15.21 29.91
C LEU A 197 18.97 -15.05 28.46
N ARG A 198 19.18 -16.07 27.62
CA ARG A 198 18.72 -16.07 26.23
C ARG A 198 17.22 -16.03 26.14
N ASN A 199 16.50 -16.85 26.93
CA ASN A 199 15.04 -16.87 26.98
C ASN A 199 14.51 -15.51 27.46
N LEU A 200 15.10 -14.95 28.49
CA LEU A 200 14.76 -13.62 29.01
C LEU A 200 14.97 -12.54 27.93
N ARG A 201 16.12 -12.55 27.23
CA ARG A 201 16.39 -11.60 26.15
C ARG A 201 15.40 -11.69 25.00
N VAL A 202 14.96 -12.90 24.63
CA VAL A 202 13.98 -13.10 23.55
C VAL A 202 12.58 -12.66 23.97
N SER A 203 12.24 -12.72 25.25
CA SER A 203 10.92 -12.26 25.75
C SER A 203 10.78 -10.73 25.85
N MET A 204 11.90 -10.00 25.72
CA MET A 204 11.94 -8.54 25.84
C MET A 204 11.97 -7.84 24.47
N PRO A 205 11.41 -6.63 24.34
CA PRO A 205 11.59 -5.82 23.14
C PRO A 205 13.05 -5.39 23.01
N CYS A 206 13.69 -5.73 21.89
CA CYS A 206 15.12 -5.44 21.65
C CYS A 206 15.40 -3.94 21.49
N SER A 207 14.49 -3.19 20.93
CA SER A 207 14.65 -1.77 20.65
C SER A 207 13.48 -0.96 21.20
N ASN A 208 13.75 0.30 21.51
CA ASN A 208 12.68 1.21 21.94
C ASN A 208 11.71 1.47 20.78
N PRO A 209 10.44 1.04 20.86
CA PRO A 209 9.48 1.30 19.82
C PRO A 209 9.13 2.79 19.66
N MET A 210 9.41 3.63 20.67
CA MET A 210 9.19 5.08 20.68
C MET A 210 10.48 5.88 20.53
N ASP A 211 11.51 5.30 19.90
CA ASP A 211 12.77 6.02 19.65
C ASP A 211 12.52 7.18 18.67
N SER A 212 12.59 8.40 19.18
CA SER A 212 12.40 9.63 18.40
C SER A 212 13.50 9.89 17.39
N ALA A 213 14.69 9.28 17.60
CA ALA A 213 15.83 9.42 16.71
C ALA A 213 15.74 8.48 15.49
N TYR A 214 14.76 7.57 15.45
CA TYR A 214 14.55 6.67 14.33
C TYR A 214 13.18 6.87 13.70
N LYS A 215 13.16 7.53 12.56
CA LYS A 215 11.94 7.80 11.78
C LYS A 215 12.06 7.21 10.39
N ARG A 216 10.97 6.66 9.86
CA ARG A 216 10.86 6.14 8.48
C ARG A 216 9.50 6.45 7.91
N VAL A 217 9.48 6.76 6.63
CA VAL A 217 8.30 6.84 5.79
C VAL A 217 8.45 5.86 4.64
N PHE A 218 7.39 5.12 4.36
CA PHE A 218 7.26 4.22 3.22
C PHE A 218 6.05 4.64 2.41
N TYR A 219 6.14 4.57 1.10
CA TYR A 219 5.10 5.01 0.18
C TYR A 219 4.85 3.96 -0.88
N GLN A 220 3.57 3.74 -1.22
CA GLN A 220 3.14 2.92 -2.36
C GLN A 220 1.88 3.52 -2.95
N ARG A 221 1.77 3.52 -4.28
CA ARG A 221 0.64 4.06 -5.02
C ARG A 221 0.11 3.06 -6.05
N TYR A 222 -1.20 3.04 -6.18
CA TYR A 222 -1.90 2.32 -7.24
C TYR A 222 -2.96 3.24 -7.87
N ALA A 223 -2.68 3.80 -9.03
CA ALA A 223 -3.47 4.86 -9.68
C ALA A 223 -3.60 6.09 -8.76
N ASP A 224 -4.82 6.45 -8.37
CA ASP A 224 -5.17 7.53 -7.44
C ASP A 224 -5.15 7.13 -5.97
N ASP A 225 -5.22 5.83 -5.68
CA ASP A 225 -5.10 5.31 -4.31
C ASP A 225 -3.63 5.23 -3.87
N PHE A 226 -3.29 5.73 -2.70
CA PHE A 226 -1.95 5.58 -2.14
C PHE A 226 -1.98 5.26 -0.66
N ILE A 227 -0.91 4.61 -0.18
CA ILE A 227 -0.74 4.29 1.22
C ILE A 227 0.67 4.67 1.69
N ILE A 228 0.73 5.29 2.86
CA ILE A 228 1.97 5.69 3.51
C ILE A 228 2.08 4.97 4.84
N GLY A 229 3.21 4.31 5.05
CA GLY A 229 3.55 3.67 6.32
C GLY A 229 4.56 4.50 7.09
N ILE A 230 4.29 4.83 8.36
CA ILE A 230 5.10 5.72 9.17
C ILE A 230 5.63 5.02 10.40
N ILE A 231 6.93 5.12 10.61
CA ILE A 231 7.60 4.87 11.89
C ILE A 231 7.92 6.24 12.49
N GLY A 232 7.05 6.69 13.36
CA GLY A 232 7.11 8.02 13.98
C GLY A 232 6.00 8.21 15.01
N SER A 233 5.77 9.44 15.42
CA SER A 233 4.68 9.86 16.30
C SER A 233 3.38 10.09 15.51
N LYS A 234 2.25 10.25 16.22
CA LYS A 234 0.99 10.65 15.60
C LYS A 234 1.06 12.07 15.04
N GLN A 235 1.84 12.94 15.69
CA GLN A 235 2.06 14.31 15.20
C GLN A 235 2.81 14.30 13.87
N ASP A 236 3.85 13.48 13.73
CA ASP A 236 4.54 13.30 12.43
C ASP A 236 3.57 12.86 11.33
N ALA A 237 2.65 11.94 11.63
CA ALA A 237 1.66 11.47 10.64
C ALA A 237 0.66 12.55 10.23
N MET A 238 0.23 13.39 11.17
CA MET A 238 -0.64 14.52 10.86
C MET A 238 0.08 15.55 10.00
N GLN A 239 1.30 15.90 10.37
CA GLN A 239 2.14 16.83 9.61
C GLN A 239 2.38 16.32 8.18
N ILE A 240 2.73 15.04 7.99
CA ILE A 240 2.90 14.43 6.67
C ILE A 240 1.61 14.53 5.85
N LYS A 241 0.45 14.26 6.45
CA LYS A 241 -0.84 14.39 5.77
C LYS A 241 -1.08 15.82 5.28
N ASP A 242 -0.78 16.81 6.12
CA ASP A 242 -0.98 18.23 5.79
C ASP A 242 0.01 18.68 4.69
N GLU A 243 1.28 18.30 4.76
CA GLU A 243 2.30 18.60 3.76
C GLU A 243 1.95 18.00 2.38
N ILE A 244 1.45 16.76 2.35
CA ILE A 244 0.96 16.12 1.13
C ILE A 244 -0.26 16.87 0.57
N GLY A 245 -1.19 17.25 1.44
CA GLY A 245 -2.36 18.04 1.04
C GLY A 245 -1.97 19.35 0.39
N ASN A 246 -1.03 20.07 0.99
CA ASN A 246 -0.49 21.32 0.44
C ASN A 246 0.19 21.10 -0.91
N PHE A 247 1.08 20.11 -1.02
CA PHE A 247 1.74 19.78 -2.28
C PHE A 247 0.74 19.49 -3.41
N LEU A 248 -0.25 18.63 -3.15
CA LEU A 248 -1.25 18.29 -4.15
C LEU A 248 -2.07 19.51 -4.57
N THR A 249 -2.41 20.39 -3.63
CA THR A 249 -3.22 21.58 -3.91
C THR A 249 -2.41 22.66 -4.66
N GLU A 250 -1.19 22.93 -4.21
CA GLU A 250 -0.37 24.02 -4.75
C GLU A 250 0.31 23.67 -6.08
N GLN A 251 0.82 22.43 -6.21
CA GLN A 251 1.60 22.02 -7.36
C GLN A 251 0.78 21.29 -8.43
N LEU A 252 -0.24 20.55 -8.01
CA LEU A 252 -1.02 19.70 -8.90
C LEU A 252 -2.50 20.11 -8.99
N HIS A 253 -2.94 21.17 -8.32
CA HIS A 253 -4.35 21.61 -8.29
C HIS A 253 -5.33 20.46 -7.98
N LEU A 254 -4.89 19.52 -7.12
CA LEU A 254 -5.66 18.37 -6.69
C LEU A 254 -5.99 18.46 -5.19
N GLU A 255 -7.13 17.92 -4.79
CA GLU A 255 -7.56 17.89 -3.39
C GLU A 255 -7.53 16.47 -2.83
N LEU A 256 -7.04 16.31 -1.59
CA LEU A 256 -7.23 15.08 -0.83
C LEU A 256 -8.69 14.90 -0.42
N SER A 257 -9.21 13.70 -0.55
CA SER A 257 -10.50 13.34 0.03
C SER A 257 -10.37 13.26 1.55
N GLN A 258 -10.82 14.31 2.27
CA GLN A 258 -10.69 14.37 3.73
C GLN A 258 -11.40 13.22 4.44
N ASP A 259 -12.57 12.81 3.92
CA ASP A 259 -13.38 11.72 4.47
C ASP A 259 -12.73 10.35 4.34
N LYS A 260 -11.91 10.16 3.31
CA LYS A 260 -11.25 8.88 3.00
C LYS A 260 -9.79 8.86 3.43
N THR A 261 -9.15 10.02 3.59
CA THR A 261 -7.73 10.07 4.00
C THR A 261 -7.63 9.97 5.51
N LEU A 262 -7.41 8.75 5.99
CA LEU A 262 -7.42 8.42 7.41
C LEU A 262 -6.02 8.11 7.93
N VAL A 263 -5.75 8.55 9.17
CA VAL A 263 -4.54 8.13 9.91
C VAL A 263 -4.93 6.95 10.81
N THR A 264 -4.51 5.75 10.41
CA THR A 264 -4.87 4.49 11.07
C THR A 264 -3.68 3.92 11.83
N HIS A 265 -3.90 3.45 13.06
CA HIS A 265 -2.83 2.81 13.82
C HIS A 265 -2.55 1.40 13.26
N GLY A 266 -1.27 0.98 13.23
CA GLY A 266 -0.86 -0.29 12.63
C GLY A 266 -1.45 -1.57 13.27
N LYS A 267 -2.08 -1.47 14.46
CA LYS A 267 -2.88 -2.57 15.04
C LYS A 267 -4.27 -2.66 14.45
N ASP A 268 -4.79 -1.53 13.99
CA ASP A 268 -6.10 -1.43 13.37
C ASP A 268 -6.00 -1.82 11.90
N LYS A 269 -7.15 -1.97 11.25
CA LYS A 269 -7.21 -2.38 9.85
C LYS A 269 -7.24 -1.16 8.93
N ALA A 270 -6.10 -0.81 8.33
CA ALA A 270 -6.07 0.13 7.22
C ALA A 270 -6.62 -0.56 5.96
N LYS A 271 -7.49 0.11 5.21
CA LYS A 271 -8.12 -0.46 4.00
C LYS A 271 -7.39 0.03 2.77
N PHE A 272 -6.81 -0.87 1.98
CA PHE A 272 -6.15 -0.52 0.74
C PHE A 272 -6.34 -1.59 -0.33
N LEU A 273 -6.73 -1.19 -1.54
CA LEU A 273 -6.97 -2.07 -2.69
C LEU A 273 -7.88 -3.28 -2.39
N GLY A 274 -8.87 -3.08 -1.53
CA GLY A 274 -9.81 -4.14 -1.14
C GLY A 274 -9.27 -5.13 -0.11
N TYR A 275 -8.13 -4.84 0.53
CA TYR A 275 -7.56 -5.62 1.62
C TYR A 275 -7.51 -4.81 2.91
N ASP A 276 -7.60 -5.52 4.03
CA ASP A 276 -7.33 -5.00 5.37
C ASP A 276 -5.85 -5.22 5.69
N ILE A 277 -5.09 -4.15 5.93
CA ILE A 277 -3.66 -4.17 6.23
C ILE A 277 -3.45 -3.93 7.72
N THR A 278 -2.70 -4.79 8.40
CA THR A 278 -2.35 -4.63 9.81
C THR A 278 -0.89 -5.00 10.05
N ILE A 279 -0.35 -4.50 11.16
CA ILE A 279 0.98 -4.89 11.63
C ILE A 279 0.85 -5.94 12.73
N GLY A 280 1.37 -7.13 12.45
CA GLY A 280 1.36 -8.23 13.42
C GLY A 280 2.22 -7.89 14.63
N ARG A 281 1.60 -7.82 15.80
CA ARG A 281 2.30 -7.72 17.09
C ARG A 281 1.81 -8.85 17.98
N LYS A 282 2.59 -9.90 18.10
CA LYS A 282 2.38 -10.91 19.13
C LYS A 282 3.11 -10.44 20.38
N GLY A 283 2.41 -10.34 21.50
CA GLY A 283 3.00 -9.98 22.80
C GLY A 283 3.95 -11.05 23.35
N THR A 284 3.92 -12.27 22.79
CA THR A 284 4.75 -13.40 23.20
C THR A 284 5.57 -13.94 22.04
N PRO A 285 6.87 -14.25 22.26
CA PRO A 285 7.69 -14.91 21.26
C PRO A 285 7.10 -16.27 20.86
N SER A 286 7.13 -16.59 19.58
CA SER A 286 6.71 -17.90 19.08
C SER A 286 7.91 -18.83 18.90
N LYS A 287 7.72 -20.13 19.13
CA LYS A 287 8.72 -21.13 18.78
C LYS A 287 8.78 -21.31 17.27
N ASP A 288 9.96 -21.33 16.70
CA ASP A 288 10.19 -21.73 15.30
C ASP A 288 10.02 -23.26 15.12
N LYS A 289 10.17 -23.74 13.89
CA LYS A 289 10.05 -25.20 13.58
C LYS A 289 11.07 -26.06 14.37
N LEU A 290 12.13 -25.47 14.88
CA LEU A 290 13.17 -26.12 15.69
C LEU A 290 12.96 -25.92 17.19
N GLY A 291 11.80 -25.41 17.62
CA GLY A 291 11.49 -25.14 19.03
C GLY A 291 12.21 -23.93 19.63
N LYS A 292 12.95 -23.14 18.83
CA LYS A 292 13.69 -21.96 19.25
C LYS A 292 12.76 -20.76 19.33
N LEU A 293 12.78 -20.06 20.46
CA LEU A 293 12.02 -18.82 20.60
C LEU A 293 12.50 -17.76 19.59
N SER A 294 11.57 -17.17 18.87
CA SER A 294 11.83 -16.17 17.85
C SER A 294 10.76 -15.09 17.87
N ASP A 295 11.20 -13.85 17.78
CA ASP A 295 10.33 -12.66 17.65
C ASP A 295 10.19 -12.20 16.18
N ARG A 296 10.59 -13.05 15.24
CA ARG A 296 10.62 -12.73 13.80
C ARG A 296 9.26 -12.32 13.20
N HIS A 297 8.17 -12.56 13.91
CA HIS A 297 6.81 -12.23 13.43
C HIS A 297 6.30 -10.87 13.93
N ASN A 298 7.01 -10.21 14.84
CA ASN A 298 6.64 -8.89 15.31
C ASN A 298 7.00 -7.83 14.26
N GLY A 299 6.06 -6.93 14.04
CA GLY A 299 6.22 -5.84 13.09
C GLY A 299 5.99 -6.21 11.62
N ARG A 300 5.69 -7.47 11.28
CA ARG A 300 5.38 -7.86 9.90
C ARG A 300 3.99 -7.42 9.50
N VAL A 301 3.88 -6.96 8.26
CA VAL A 301 2.59 -6.67 7.64
C VAL A 301 1.79 -7.96 7.46
N LYS A 302 0.51 -7.91 7.81
CA LYS A 302 -0.48 -8.94 7.53
C LYS A 302 -1.57 -8.36 6.65
N LEU A 303 -1.92 -9.10 5.62
CA LEU A 303 -2.96 -8.77 4.67
C LEU A 303 -4.14 -9.71 4.90
N TYR A 304 -5.33 -9.16 5.04
CA TYR A 304 -6.57 -9.92 5.22
C TYR A 304 -7.59 -9.49 4.17
N LEU A 305 -8.36 -10.43 3.68
CA LEU A 305 -9.58 -10.09 2.95
C LEU A 305 -10.64 -9.63 3.94
N PRO A 306 -11.32 -8.50 3.71
CA PRO A 306 -12.44 -8.07 4.53
C PRO A 306 -13.51 -9.14 4.59
N GLN A 307 -14.01 -9.42 5.79
CA GLN A 307 -14.98 -10.49 6.01
C GLN A 307 -16.23 -10.35 5.13
N ASP A 308 -16.73 -9.12 5.00
CA ASP A 308 -17.90 -8.83 4.20
C ASP A 308 -17.69 -9.12 2.70
N ALA A 309 -16.48 -8.91 2.19
CA ALA A 309 -16.16 -9.12 0.78
C ALA A 309 -16.21 -10.61 0.40
N TRP A 310 -15.55 -11.47 1.18
CA TRP A 310 -15.55 -12.91 0.88
C TRP A 310 -16.88 -13.58 1.26
N LEU A 311 -17.56 -13.15 2.34
CA LEU A 311 -18.89 -13.63 2.67
C LEU A 311 -19.90 -13.32 1.58
N LYS A 312 -19.88 -12.07 1.04
CA LYS A 312 -20.73 -11.67 -0.07
C LYS A 312 -20.50 -12.55 -1.31
N LYS A 313 -19.25 -12.83 -1.66
CA LYS A 313 -18.91 -13.73 -2.77
C LYS A 313 -19.38 -15.16 -2.51
N LEU A 314 -19.13 -15.71 -1.33
CA LEU A 314 -19.58 -17.06 -0.99
C LEU A 314 -21.11 -17.18 -0.98
N LYS A 315 -21.83 -16.13 -0.56
CA LYS A 315 -23.31 -16.06 -0.71
C LYS A 315 -23.73 -16.07 -2.19
N MET A 316 -23.10 -15.25 -3.00
CA MET A 316 -23.38 -15.14 -4.43
C MET A 316 -23.20 -16.49 -5.14
N TYR A 317 -22.15 -17.21 -4.79
CA TYR A 317 -21.90 -18.57 -5.32
C TYR A 317 -22.74 -19.66 -4.63
N GLY A 318 -23.52 -19.30 -3.60
CA GLY A 318 -24.33 -20.25 -2.82
C GLY A 318 -23.52 -21.29 -2.08
N ALA A 319 -22.23 -20.98 -1.82
CA ALA A 319 -21.35 -21.84 -1.03
C ALA A 319 -21.64 -21.79 0.47
N ILE A 320 -22.35 -20.77 0.93
CA ILE A 320 -22.79 -20.62 2.34
C ILE A 320 -24.26 -20.22 2.40
N ARG A 321 -24.94 -20.69 3.46
CA ARG A 321 -26.26 -20.20 3.89
C ARG A 321 -26.13 -19.44 5.19
N ILE A 322 -26.86 -18.33 5.30
CA ILE A 322 -26.99 -17.59 6.55
C ILE A 322 -28.10 -18.21 7.35
N ILE A 323 -27.85 -18.41 8.63
CA ILE A 323 -28.84 -18.86 9.62
C ILE A 323 -29.05 -17.64 10.53
N ASN A 324 -30.18 -16.96 10.32
CA ASN A 324 -30.61 -15.90 11.20
C ASN A 324 -31.45 -16.53 12.33
N GLN A 325 -30.94 -16.49 13.57
CA GLN A 325 -31.74 -16.72 14.76
C GLN A 325 -32.00 -15.35 15.39
N PRO A 326 -33.26 -15.00 15.71
CA PRO A 326 -33.55 -13.71 16.37
C PRO A 326 -32.70 -13.55 17.64
N GLY A 327 -32.05 -12.39 17.79
CA GLY A 327 -31.21 -12.05 18.94
C GLY A 327 -29.80 -12.66 18.97
N THR A 328 -29.36 -13.36 17.92
CA THR A 328 -27.97 -13.87 17.83
C THR A 328 -27.23 -13.26 16.64
N PRO A 329 -25.88 -13.11 16.71
CA PRO A 329 -25.08 -12.72 15.58
C PRO A 329 -25.30 -13.65 14.38
N GLU A 330 -25.28 -13.12 13.15
CA GLU A 330 -25.40 -13.90 11.92
C GLU A 330 -24.40 -15.06 11.90
N LYS A 331 -24.92 -16.29 11.88
CA LYS A 331 -24.12 -17.50 11.69
C LYS A 331 -24.25 -17.97 10.26
N TRP A 332 -23.16 -18.48 9.70
CA TRP A 332 -23.14 -19.07 8.37
C TRP A 332 -22.73 -20.55 8.43
N LYS A 333 -23.28 -21.36 7.54
CA LYS A 333 -22.89 -22.75 7.34
C LYS A 333 -22.48 -22.98 5.89
N PRO A 334 -21.42 -23.75 5.63
CA PRO A 334 -21.08 -24.18 4.29
C PRO A 334 -22.20 -25.03 3.71
N CYS A 335 -22.45 -24.88 2.41
CA CYS A 335 -23.40 -25.68 1.65
C CYS A 335 -22.62 -26.48 0.61
N ALA A 336 -22.80 -27.81 0.61
CA ALA A 336 -22.35 -28.62 -0.50
C ALA A 336 -23.21 -28.30 -1.74
N ARG A 337 -22.57 -27.92 -2.84
CA ARG A 337 -23.22 -27.78 -4.16
C ARG A 337 -22.72 -28.86 -5.10
N PRO A 338 -23.58 -29.62 -5.73
CA PRO A 338 -23.18 -30.67 -6.70
C PRO A 338 -22.52 -30.10 -7.97
N ASN A 339 -22.66 -28.80 -8.26
CA ASN A 339 -22.24 -28.18 -9.53
C ASN A 339 -21.09 -27.18 -9.41
N LEU A 340 -20.22 -27.31 -8.42
CA LEU A 340 -18.99 -26.49 -8.32
C LEU A 340 -18.00 -26.69 -9.50
N MET A 341 -18.21 -27.73 -10.33
CA MET A 341 -17.42 -28.00 -11.52
C MET A 341 -17.57 -26.97 -12.67
N TYR A 342 -18.56 -26.09 -12.61
CA TYR A 342 -18.84 -25.11 -13.67
C TYR A 342 -18.34 -23.69 -13.35
N PHE A 343 -17.60 -23.48 -12.26
CA PHE A 343 -16.96 -22.18 -12.04
C PHE A 343 -15.65 -22.10 -12.80
N PRO A 344 -15.40 -21.03 -13.56
CA PRO A 344 -14.12 -20.82 -14.22
C PRO A 344 -12.99 -20.82 -13.17
N ASP A 345 -11.96 -21.63 -13.36
CA ASP A 345 -10.85 -21.83 -12.41
C ASP A 345 -10.17 -20.53 -11.98
N HIS A 346 -10.18 -19.51 -12.85
CA HIS A 346 -9.61 -18.20 -12.55
C HIS A 346 -10.41 -17.36 -11.54
N GLU A 347 -11.68 -17.69 -11.25
CA GLU A 347 -12.44 -17.01 -10.20
C GLU A 347 -12.30 -17.67 -8.82
N ILE A 348 -12.03 -18.96 -8.78
CA ILE A 348 -11.83 -19.73 -7.53
C ILE A 348 -10.48 -19.37 -6.89
N VAL A 349 -9.46 -19.17 -7.69
CA VAL A 349 -8.09 -18.83 -7.22
C VAL A 349 -7.98 -17.39 -6.68
N ARG A 350 -9.01 -16.55 -6.87
CA ARG A 350 -9.05 -15.16 -6.37
C ARG A 350 -9.72 -14.97 -5.00
N ILE A 351 -10.13 -16.04 -4.35
CA ILE A 351 -10.58 -16.08 -2.97
C ILE A 351 -9.39 -16.53 -2.10
#